data_558cb55313198c1be9b6919330e5b2f3
#
_entry.id   558cb55313198c1be9b6919330e5b2f3
#
_cell.length_a   1.000
_cell.length_b   1.000
_cell.length_c   1.000
_cell.angle_alpha   90.00
_cell.angle_beta   90.00
_cell.angle_gamma   90.00
#
_symmetry.space_group_name_H-M   'P 1'
#
loop_
_entity.id
_entity.type
_entity.pdbx_description
1 polymer ?
#
loop_
_entity_poly.entity_id
_entity_poly.type
_entity_poly.pdbx_seq_one_letter_code
_entity_poly.pdbx_strand_id
1 'polypeptide(L)'
;EWALSNVRGTVQTDILKEDQGQNTCIFSTEFALKMMGDIQEFFVHNQVQNFYSVSISGYHIAEAGANPISQLAFTLSNGFTYVESYLARGMHIDDFAPNLSFFFSNGMDPEYSVIGRVARRIWAVAMKNKYGANERSQKLKYHVQTSGRSLHAQEMDFNDIRTTLQALIAIYDNCNSLHTNAYDEAITTP
;
A
#
# COMPACT_ATOMS: atom_id res chain seq x y z
N GLU A 1 2.02 26.30 -18.93
CA GLU A 1 2.31 25.80 -17.55
C GLU A 1 1.27 24.76 -17.19
N TRP A 2 1.71 23.54 -16.94
CA TRP A 2 0.83 22.50 -16.43
C TRP A 2 0.52 22.79 -14.97
N ALA A 3 -0.76 22.93 -14.65
CA ALA A 3 -1.16 23.07 -13.25
C ALA A 3 -0.87 21.76 -12.51
N LEU A 4 -0.26 21.85 -11.33
CA LEU A 4 0.05 20.69 -10.47
C LEU A 4 -1.19 19.85 -10.15
N SER A 5 -2.38 20.46 -10.12
CA SER A 5 -3.68 19.78 -9.96
C SER A 5 -4.01 18.78 -11.06
N ASN A 6 -3.38 18.88 -12.24
CA ASN A 6 -3.60 17.96 -13.37
C ASN A 6 -2.60 16.80 -13.41
N VAL A 7 -1.54 16.85 -12.61
CA VAL A 7 -0.53 15.80 -12.57
C VAL A 7 -1.12 14.55 -11.93
N ARG A 8 -0.87 13.39 -12.54
CA ARG A 8 -1.31 12.08 -12.04
C ARG A 8 -0.11 11.16 -11.86
N GLY A 9 -0.10 10.42 -10.77
CA GLY A 9 0.96 9.46 -10.49
C GLY A 9 0.95 8.97 -9.05
N THR A 10 2.00 8.25 -8.72
CA THR A 10 2.24 7.71 -7.37
C THR A 10 3.72 7.76 -7.07
N VAL A 11 4.09 8.14 -5.87
CA VAL A 11 5.44 7.98 -5.33
C VAL A 11 5.41 6.89 -4.28
N GLN A 12 6.34 5.95 -4.36
CA GLN A 12 6.52 4.91 -3.35
C GLN A 12 7.50 5.40 -2.28
N THR A 13 7.02 6.26 -1.40
CA THR A 13 7.84 6.88 -0.34
C THR A 13 7.62 6.25 1.03
N ASP A 14 7.07 5.04 1.11
CA ASP A 14 6.77 4.37 2.37
C ASP A 14 8.05 3.97 3.11
N ILE A 15 8.53 4.86 3.97
CA ILE A 15 9.77 4.69 4.74
C ILE A 15 9.64 3.66 5.85
N LEU A 16 8.43 3.43 6.37
CA LEU A 16 8.21 2.44 7.43
C LEU A 16 8.39 1.03 6.89
N LYS A 17 7.89 0.73 5.68
CA LYS A 17 8.11 -0.57 5.05
C LYS A 17 9.57 -0.80 4.65
N GLU A 18 10.30 0.26 4.32
CA GLU A 18 11.74 0.18 4.03
C GLU A 18 12.52 -0.36 5.24
N ASP A 19 12.19 0.14 6.43
CA ASP A 19 12.78 -0.33 7.68
C ASP A 19 12.31 -1.75 8.03
N GLN A 20 11.01 -2.00 7.97
CA GLN A 20 10.39 -3.24 8.42
C GLN A 20 10.62 -4.44 7.49
N GLY A 21 10.62 -4.21 6.16
CA GLY A 21 10.62 -5.28 5.17
C GLY A 21 11.91 -5.41 4.37
N GLN A 22 12.65 -4.34 4.16
CA GLN A 22 13.81 -4.30 3.27
C GLN A 22 15.13 -3.95 3.97
N ASN A 23 15.06 -3.31 5.14
CA ASN A 23 16.23 -2.83 5.90
C ASN A 23 17.17 -1.96 5.03
N THR A 24 16.59 -1.09 4.22
CA THR A 24 17.29 -0.24 3.24
C THR A 24 17.25 1.24 3.59
N CYS A 25 16.96 1.59 4.85
CA CYS A 25 16.87 2.97 5.30
C CYS A 25 18.22 3.69 5.19
N ILE A 26 18.20 4.85 4.48
CA ILE A 26 19.35 5.75 4.40
C ILE A 26 19.33 6.76 5.57
N PHE A 27 18.15 7.15 6.01
CA PHE A 27 17.93 8.12 7.07
C PHE A 27 17.27 7.47 8.29
N SER A 28 17.36 8.12 9.44
CA SER A 28 16.58 7.69 10.61
C SER A 28 15.09 7.77 10.33
N THR A 29 14.30 6.89 10.93
CA THR A 29 12.84 6.85 10.80
C THR A 29 12.19 8.20 11.15
N GLU A 30 12.68 8.86 12.20
CA GLU A 30 12.20 10.19 12.62
C GLU A 30 12.39 11.25 11.51
N PHE A 31 13.60 11.32 10.95
CA PHE A 31 13.89 12.25 9.87
C PHE A 31 13.09 11.95 8.61
N ALA A 32 12.98 10.67 8.26
CA ALA A 32 12.22 10.22 7.09
C ALA A 32 10.71 10.54 7.24
N LEU A 33 10.11 10.34 8.41
CA LEU A 33 8.73 10.77 8.69
C LEU A 33 8.54 12.28 8.55
N LYS A 34 9.54 13.06 8.96
CA LYS A 34 9.51 14.51 8.77
C LYS A 34 9.51 14.90 7.30
N MET A 35 10.36 14.26 6.50
CA MET A 35 10.36 14.45 5.03
C MET A 35 9.02 14.06 4.39
N MET A 36 8.42 12.97 4.82
CA MET A 36 7.09 12.55 4.37
C MET A 36 6.03 13.61 4.67
N GLY A 37 6.09 14.21 5.85
CA GLY A 37 5.25 15.34 6.23
C GLY A 37 5.43 16.55 5.31
N ASP A 38 6.68 16.90 4.99
CA ASP A 38 6.98 18.02 4.09
C ASP A 38 6.42 17.79 2.68
N ILE A 39 6.56 16.58 2.16
CA ILE A 39 5.97 16.18 0.87
C ILE A 39 4.44 16.31 0.91
N GLN A 40 3.80 15.82 1.97
CA GLN A 40 2.36 15.87 2.09
C GLN A 40 1.84 17.32 2.22
N GLU A 41 2.50 18.17 2.98
CA GLU A 41 2.17 19.60 3.08
C GLU A 41 2.30 20.30 1.72
N PHE A 42 3.36 19.99 0.97
CA PHE A 42 3.51 20.51 -0.38
C PHE A 42 2.33 20.11 -1.28
N PHE A 43 1.89 18.86 -1.20
CA PHE A 43 0.75 18.35 -1.99
C PHE A 43 -0.55 19.05 -1.60
N VAL A 44 -0.80 19.25 -0.32
CA VAL A 44 -2.00 19.94 0.17
C VAL A 44 -2.00 21.41 -0.28
N HIS A 45 -0.90 22.13 -0.05
CA HIS A 45 -0.80 23.56 -0.40
C HIS A 45 -0.89 23.82 -1.91
N ASN A 46 -0.39 22.92 -2.73
CA ASN A 46 -0.38 23.05 -4.20
C ASN A 46 -1.56 22.33 -4.88
N GLN A 47 -2.52 21.83 -4.10
CA GLN A 47 -3.71 21.13 -4.62
C GLN A 47 -3.38 19.95 -5.54
N VAL A 48 -2.36 19.18 -5.22
CA VAL A 48 -1.95 17.98 -5.95
C VAL A 48 -2.90 16.84 -5.58
N GLN A 49 -4.05 16.76 -6.22
CA GLN A 49 -5.16 15.88 -5.82
C GLN A 49 -5.17 14.51 -6.49
N ASN A 50 -4.48 14.39 -7.63
CA ASN A 50 -4.48 13.17 -8.46
C ASN A 50 -3.16 12.41 -8.38
N PHE A 51 -2.32 12.73 -7.41
CA PHE A 51 -1.03 12.11 -7.20
C PHE A 51 -0.98 11.52 -5.79
N TYR A 52 -0.71 10.22 -5.68
CA TYR A 52 -0.56 9.57 -4.38
C TYR A 52 0.82 9.90 -3.79
N SER A 53 0.81 10.53 -2.62
CA SER A 53 2.03 10.94 -1.91
C SER A 53 2.78 9.78 -1.28
N VAL A 54 2.08 8.68 -1.01
CA VAL A 54 2.65 7.46 -0.43
C VAL A 54 1.83 6.26 -0.91
N SER A 55 2.53 5.16 -1.15
CA SER A 55 1.92 3.84 -1.33
C SER A 55 2.31 2.99 -0.12
N ILE A 56 1.39 2.90 0.86
CA ILE A 56 1.61 2.19 2.13
C ILE A 56 1.63 0.70 1.86
N SER A 57 2.81 0.08 1.97
CA SER A 57 3.05 -1.21 1.36
C SER A 57 3.17 -2.33 2.39
N GLY A 58 2.25 -3.28 2.32
CA GLY A 58 2.35 -4.59 2.95
C GLY A 58 3.04 -5.63 2.07
N TYR A 59 3.17 -5.38 0.77
CA TYR A 59 3.80 -6.32 -0.17
C TYR A 59 5.20 -6.75 0.30
N HIS A 60 6.07 -5.80 0.56
CA HIS A 60 7.45 -6.06 0.98
C HIS A 60 7.52 -6.77 2.35
N ILE A 61 6.60 -6.46 3.25
CA ILE A 61 6.47 -7.12 4.57
C ILE A 61 6.07 -8.59 4.38
N ALA A 62 5.13 -8.87 3.48
CA ALA A 62 4.73 -10.23 3.12
C ALA A 62 5.87 -11.02 2.45
N GLU A 63 6.58 -10.40 1.50
CA GLU A 63 7.71 -11.02 0.82
C GLU A 63 8.88 -11.28 1.79
N ALA A 64 9.05 -10.47 2.84
CA ALA A 64 9.99 -10.70 3.94
C ALA A 64 9.55 -11.83 4.90
N GLY A 65 8.35 -12.39 4.75
CA GLY A 65 7.92 -13.58 5.49
C GLY A 65 6.65 -13.44 6.33
N ALA A 66 6.02 -12.27 6.36
CA ALA A 66 4.78 -12.11 7.11
C ALA A 66 3.62 -12.94 6.51
N ASN A 67 2.79 -13.49 7.39
CA ASN A 67 1.53 -14.10 6.97
C ASN A 67 0.47 -13.04 6.62
N PRO A 68 -0.67 -13.40 6.01
CA PRO A 68 -1.69 -12.43 5.58
C PRO A 68 -2.20 -11.52 6.71
N ILE A 69 -2.39 -12.07 7.91
CA ILE A 69 -2.89 -11.32 9.07
C ILE A 69 -1.85 -10.29 9.53
N SER A 70 -0.60 -10.70 9.65
CA SER A 70 0.51 -9.81 10.03
C SER A 70 0.76 -8.74 8.96
N GLN A 71 0.70 -9.12 7.68
CA GLN A 71 0.79 -8.17 6.57
C GLN A 71 -0.25 -7.06 6.72
N LEU A 72 -1.52 -7.45 6.89
CA LEU A 72 -2.62 -6.49 7.04
C LEU A 72 -2.43 -5.61 8.28
N ALA A 73 -2.10 -6.19 9.42
CA ALA A 73 -1.94 -5.47 10.67
C ALA A 73 -0.82 -4.42 10.58
N PHE A 74 0.35 -4.80 10.09
CA PHE A 74 1.48 -3.87 9.95
C PHE A 74 1.21 -2.78 8.91
N THR A 75 0.60 -3.12 7.79
CA THR A 75 0.26 -2.15 6.74
C THR A 75 -0.72 -1.09 7.26
N LEU A 76 -1.78 -1.50 7.94
CA LEU A 76 -2.74 -0.56 8.51
C LEU A 76 -2.12 0.26 9.65
N SER A 77 -1.27 -0.35 10.49
CA SER A 77 -0.52 0.39 11.53
C SER A 77 0.37 1.47 10.93
N ASN A 78 1.09 1.16 9.84
CA ASN A 78 1.87 2.16 9.11
C ASN A 78 0.97 3.27 8.55
N GLY A 79 -0.18 2.92 7.98
CA GLY A 79 -1.16 3.88 7.51
C GLY A 79 -1.64 4.84 8.60
N PHE A 80 -1.99 4.32 9.76
CA PHE A 80 -2.37 5.14 10.91
C PHE A 80 -1.22 5.98 11.45
N THR A 81 0.01 5.48 11.41
CA THR A 81 1.20 6.25 11.80
C THR A 81 1.38 7.47 10.90
N TYR A 82 1.21 7.34 9.58
CA TYR A 82 1.23 8.48 8.67
C TYR A 82 0.09 9.47 8.96
N VAL A 83 -1.13 8.97 9.17
CA VAL A 83 -2.28 9.82 9.52
C VAL A 83 -1.99 10.64 10.78
N GLU A 84 -1.54 10.00 11.85
CA GLU A 84 -1.21 10.69 13.10
C GLU A 84 -0.08 11.72 12.93
N SER A 85 0.96 11.36 12.15
CA SER A 85 2.08 12.25 11.86
C SER A 85 1.62 13.52 11.11
N TYR A 86 0.73 13.37 10.13
CA TYR A 86 0.22 14.49 9.34
C TYR A 86 -0.75 15.37 10.14
N LEU A 87 -1.61 14.76 10.96
CA LEU A 87 -2.48 15.49 11.88
C LEU A 87 -1.67 16.28 12.92
N ALA A 88 -0.60 15.72 13.45
CA ALA A 88 0.30 16.40 14.40
C ALA A 88 0.97 17.64 13.80
N ARG A 89 1.07 17.73 12.48
CA ARG A 89 1.56 18.91 11.75
C ARG A 89 0.46 19.93 11.46
N GLY A 90 -0.76 19.70 11.90
CA GLY A 90 -1.90 20.61 11.73
C GLY A 90 -2.64 20.46 10.40
N MET A 91 -2.34 19.45 9.58
CA MET A 91 -3.12 19.17 8.36
C MET A 91 -4.51 18.62 8.71
N HIS A 92 -5.52 18.98 7.93
CA HIS A 92 -6.86 18.40 8.10
C HIS A 92 -6.94 17.03 7.43
N ILE A 93 -7.63 16.09 8.07
CA ILE A 93 -7.71 14.69 7.61
C ILE A 93 -8.20 14.56 6.16
N ASP A 94 -9.17 15.34 5.76
CA ASP A 94 -9.78 15.26 4.43
C ASP A 94 -8.95 15.90 3.31
N ASP A 95 -7.91 16.66 3.66
CA ASP A 95 -7.00 17.26 2.69
C ASP A 95 -5.96 16.25 2.17
N PHE A 96 -5.61 15.24 2.97
CA PHE A 96 -4.57 14.28 2.60
C PHE A 96 -5.03 12.83 2.50
N ALA A 97 -5.99 12.38 3.33
CA ALA A 97 -6.39 10.98 3.38
C ALA A 97 -6.87 10.41 2.03
N PRO A 98 -7.57 11.16 1.16
CA PRO A 98 -7.92 10.67 -0.18
C PRO A 98 -6.73 10.33 -1.07
N ASN A 99 -5.54 10.87 -0.78
CA ASN A 99 -4.30 10.66 -1.54
C ASN A 99 -3.40 9.58 -0.93
N LEU A 100 -3.84 8.91 0.13
CA LEU A 100 -3.18 7.70 0.63
C LEU A 100 -3.62 6.49 -0.20
N SER A 101 -2.66 5.70 -0.63
CA SER A 101 -2.92 4.42 -1.28
C SER A 101 -2.21 3.29 -0.53
N PHE A 102 -2.68 2.07 -0.75
CA PHE A 102 -2.16 0.88 -0.09
C PHE A 102 -1.69 -0.12 -1.13
N PHE A 103 -0.80 -1.01 -0.73
CA PHE A 103 -0.25 -2.02 -1.59
C PHE A 103 -0.13 -3.35 -0.84
N PHE A 104 -0.79 -4.40 -1.32
CA PHE A 104 -0.78 -5.72 -0.72
C PHE A 104 -0.18 -6.78 -1.66
N SER A 105 0.44 -7.80 -1.07
CA SER A 105 0.75 -9.05 -1.74
C SER A 105 -0.44 -10.00 -1.65
N ASN A 106 -0.70 -10.75 -2.72
CA ASN A 106 -1.62 -11.88 -2.72
C ASN A 106 -0.85 -13.18 -2.97
N GLY A 107 -0.92 -14.09 -2.00
CA GLY A 107 -0.40 -15.44 -2.10
C GLY A 107 -1.53 -16.46 -2.30
N MET A 108 -1.29 -17.70 -1.88
CA MET A 108 -2.21 -18.83 -2.04
C MET A 108 -3.06 -19.12 -0.79
N ASP A 109 -2.76 -18.50 0.36
CA ASP A 109 -3.50 -18.74 1.59
C ASP A 109 -4.94 -18.20 1.48
N PRO A 110 -5.93 -18.90 2.07
CA PRO A 110 -7.36 -18.55 1.97
C PRO A 110 -7.66 -17.11 2.44
N GLU A 111 -6.91 -16.61 3.41
CA GLU A 111 -7.08 -15.27 3.98
C GLU A 111 -6.90 -14.16 2.94
N TYR A 112 -6.12 -14.38 1.91
CA TYR A 112 -5.96 -13.42 0.81
C TYR A 112 -7.28 -13.14 0.06
N SER A 113 -8.25 -14.04 0.12
CA SER A 113 -9.56 -13.85 -0.51
C SER A 113 -10.39 -12.73 0.10
N VAL A 114 -10.01 -12.25 1.29
CA VAL A 114 -10.76 -11.23 2.04
C VAL A 114 -9.90 -10.08 2.56
N ILE A 115 -8.60 -10.09 2.32
CA ILE A 115 -7.66 -9.12 2.90
C ILE A 115 -8.06 -7.66 2.58
N GLY A 116 -8.46 -7.40 1.35
CA GLY A 116 -8.87 -6.06 0.92
C GLY A 116 -10.19 -5.60 1.54
N ARG A 117 -11.16 -6.51 1.65
CA ARG A 117 -12.45 -6.20 2.32
C ARG A 117 -12.26 -5.90 3.80
N VAL A 118 -11.42 -6.67 4.48
CA VAL A 118 -11.11 -6.45 5.89
C VAL A 118 -10.34 -5.14 6.05
N ALA A 119 -9.34 -4.87 5.20
CA ALA A 119 -8.61 -3.62 5.20
C ALA A 119 -9.55 -2.40 5.05
N ARG A 120 -10.44 -2.44 4.05
CA ARG A 120 -11.42 -1.37 3.80
C ARG A 120 -12.34 -1.14 4.98
N ARG A 121 -12.81 -2.23 5.61
CA ARG A 121 -13.71 -2.12 6.76
C ARG A 121 -13.02 -1.50 7.96
N ILE A 122 -11.81 -1.98 8.30
CA ILE A 122 -11.05 -1.45 9.44
C ILE A 122 -10.72 0.03 9.21
N TRP A 123 -10.23 0.37 8.02
CA TRP A 123 -9.90 1.73 7.64
C TRP A 123 -11.11 2.65 7.73
N ALA A 124 -12.23 2.30 7.11
CA ALA A 124 -13.44 3.12 7.11
C ALA A 124 -13.97 3.37 8.53
N VAL A 125 -13.99 2.34 9.37
CA VAL A 125 -14.46 2.44 10.76
C VAL A 125 -13.54 3.36 11.57
N ALA A 126 -12.22 3.22 11.44
CA ALA A 126 -11.27 4.06 12.14
C ALA A 126 -11.32 5.51 11.66
N MET A 127 -11.32 5.73 10.33
CA MET A 127 -11.38 7.06 9.74
C MET A 127 -12.65 7.81 10.14
N LYS A 128 -13.78 7.11 10.17
CA LYS A 128 -15.06 7.71 10.62
C LYS A 128 -15.07 8.02 12.12
N ASN A 129 -14.76 7.04 12.95
CA ASN A 129 -15.02 7.12 14.38
C ASN A 129 -13.90 7.80 15.17
N LYS A 130 -12.65 7.63 14.75
CA LYS A 130 -11.50 8.22 15.44
C LYS A 130 -11.13 9.59 14.88
N TYR A 131 -11.18 9.75 13.55
CA TYR A 131 -10.68 10.95 12.89
C TYR A 131 -11.77 11.87 12.35
N GLY A 132 -13.05 11.47 12.39
CA GLY A 132 -14.16 12.28 11.89
C GLY A 132 -14.10 12.56 10.39
N ALA A 133 -13.42 11.71 9.63
CA ALA A 133 -13.18 11.86 8.21
C ALA A 133 -14.47 11.71 7.37
N ASN A 134 -14.55 12.44 6.26
CA ASN A 134 -15.66 12.35 5.33
C ASN A 134 -15.66 11.00 4.55
N GLU A 135 -16.73 10.74 3.80
CA GLU A 135 -16.92 9.49 3.05
C GLU A 135 -15.80 9.21 2.03
N ARG A 136 -15.21 10.24 1.43
CA ARG A 136 -14.11 10.08 0.47
C ARG A 136 -12.85 9.60 1.16
N SER A 137 -12.54 10.15 2.32
CA SER A 137 -11.37 9.80 3.14
C SER A 137 -11.50 8.42 3.80
N GLN A 138 -12.72 7.92 4.00
CA GLN A 138 -12.99 6.57 4.51
C GLN A 138 -12.71 5.46 3.48
N LYS A 139 -12.50 5.79 2.20
CA LYS A 139 -12.29 4.81 1.12
C LYS A 139 -10.83 4.43 1.02
N LEU A 140 -10.50 3.22 1.42
CA LEU A 140 -9.17 2.63 1.20
C LEU A 140 -9.06 2.14 -0.24
N LYS A 141 -8.05 2.63 -0.95
CA LYS A 141 -7.68 2.18 -2.31
C LYS A 141 -6.41 1.37 -2.22
N TYR A 142 -6.35 0.24 -2.91
CA TYR A 142 -5.16 -0.60 -2.87
C TYR A 142 -4.83 -1.24 -4.22
N HIS A 143 -3.55 -1.33 -4.44
CA HIS A 143 -2.93 -2.12 -5.49
C HIS A 143 -2.61 -3.51 -4.93
N VAL A 144 -2.64 -4.52 -5.77
CA VAL A 144 -2.19 -5.88 -5.45
C VAL A 144 -1.10 -6.30 -6.42
N GLN A 145 -0.08 -6.95 -5.91
CA GLN A 145 0.85 -7.75 -6.69
C GLN A 145 0.78 -9.20 -6.21
N THR A 146 0.81 -10.14 -7.15
CA THR A 146 0.91 -11.57 -6.83
C THR A 146 2.23 -11.84 -6.12
N SER A 147 2.23 -12.78 -5.17
CA SER A 147 3.41 -13.05 -4.33
C SER A 147 4.56 -13.69 -5.12
N GLY A 148 5.72 -13.05 -5.09
CA GLY A 148 6.96 -13.61 -5.62
C GLY A 148 7.43 -14.84 -4.86
N ARG A 149 7.20 -14.89 -3.54
CA ARG A 149 7.52 -16.04 -2.67
C ARG A 149 6.79 -17.33 -3.04
N SER A 150 5.66 -17.22 -3.72
CA SER A 150 4.87 -18.40 -4.16
C SER A 150 5.44 -19.04 -5.41
N LEU A 151 6.36 -18.39 -6.10
CA LEU A 151 6.97 -18.91 -7.33
C LEU A 151 8.03 -19.97 -7.01
N HIS A 152 8.05 -21.05 -7.80
CA HIS A 152 8.98 -22.15 -7.67
C HIS A 152 9.86 -22.25 -8.89
N ALA A 153 11.18 -22.22 -8.70
CA ALA A 153 12.17 -22.37 -9.77
C ALA A 153 12.19 -23.79 -10.35
N GLN A 154 11.96 -24.81 -9.52
CA GLN A 154 12.03 -26.23 -9.92
C GLN A 154 10.80 -26.69 -10.70
N GLU A 155 9.65 -26.01 -10.51
CA GLU A 155 8.38 -26.30 -11.21
C GLU A 155 7.86 -25.02 -11.86
N MET A 156 8.69 -24.39 -12.62
CA MET A 156 8.48 -23.07 -13.19
C MET A 156 7.20 -23.01 -14.06
N ASP A 157 6.91 -24.06 -14.84
CA ASP A 157 5.74 -24.09 -15.71
C ASP A 157 4.41 -23.99 -14.95
N PHE A 158 4.38 -24.44 -13.68
CA PHE A 158 3.19 -24.28 -12.81
C PHE A 158 3.03 -22.88 -12.22
N ASN A 159 4.00 -22.00 -12.37
CA ASN A 159 3.90 -20.65 -11.83
C ASN A 159 2.79 -19.85 -12.49
N ASP A 160 2.48 -20.08 -13.77
CA ASP A 160 1.34 -19.46 -14.45
C ASP A 160 0.02 -19.79 -13.77
N ILE A 161 -0.15 -21.03 -13.31
CA ILE A 161 -1.35 -21.45 -12.58
C ILE A 161 -1.39 -20.76 -11.22
N ARG A 162 -0.28 -20.73 -10.49
CA ARG A 162 -0.18 -20.06 -9.18
C ARG A 162 -0.50 -18.58 -9.29
N THR A 163 0.12 -17.89 -10.23
CA THR A 163 -0.09 -16.46 -10.48
C THR A 163 -1.53 -16.18 -10.93
N THR A 164 -2.10 -17.02 -11.79
CA THR A 164 -3.50 -16.89 -12.23
C THR A 164 -4.48 -16.99 -11.05
N LEU A 165 -4.30 -17.96 -10.17
CA LEU A 165 -5.15 -18.11 -8.98
C LEU A 165 -5.04 -16.91 -8.04
N GLN A 166 -3.83 -16.43 -7.80
CA GLN A 166 -3.60 -15.23 -6.99
C GLN A 166 -4.24 -13.98 -7.60
N ALA A 167 -4.14 -13.84 -8.92
CA ALA A 167 -4.80 -12.76 -9.65
C ALA A 167 -6.33 -12.82 -9.53
N LEU A 168 -6.91 -14.01 -9.66
CA LEU A 168 -8.36 -14.22 -9.48
C LEU A 168 -8.81 -13.86 -8.07
N ILE A 169 -8.06 -14.26 -7.05
CA ILE A 169 -8.33 -13.89 -5.65
C ILE A 169 -8.35 -12.36 -5.51
N ALA A 170 -7.38 -11.64 -6.06
CA ALA A 170 -7.32 -10.19 -6.02
C ALA A 170 -8.50 -9.52 -6.73
N ILE A 171 -8.90 -10.05 -7.89
CA ILE A 171 -10.05 -9.54 -8.66
C ILE A 171 -11.35 -9.73 -7.89
N TYR A 172 -11.57 -10.90 -7.29
CA TYR A 172 -12.78 -11.18 -6.51
C TYR A 172 -12.83 -10.41 -5.18
N ASP A 173 -11.68 -9.99 -4.67
CA ASP A 173 -11.61 -9.10 -3.50
C ASP A 173 -11.71 -7.60 -3.90
N ASN A 174 -11.95 -7.30 -5.18
CA ASN A 174 -12.13 -5.95 -5.73
C ASN A 174 -10.92 -5.02 -5.53
N CYS A 175 -9.71 -5.48 -5.82
CA CYS A 175 -8.55 -4.59 -5.84
C CYS A 175 -8.75 -3.45 -6.86
N ASN A 176 -8.12 -2.31 -6.63
CA ASN A 176 -8.21 -1.16 -7.55
C ASN A 176 -7.29 -1.32 -8.77
N SER A 177 -6.17 -2.00 -8.58
CA SER A 177 -5.23 -2.35 -9.64
C SER A 177 -4.47 -3.61 -9.28
N LEU A 178 -3.95 -4.30 -10.28
CA LEU A 178 -3.29 -5.59 -10.13
C LEU A 178 -2.05 -5.63 -11.01
N HIS A 179 -0.97 -6.18 -10.44
CA HIS A 179 0.22 -6.61 -11.14
C HIS A 179 0.42 -8.11 -10.93
N THR A 180 0.77 -8.84 -11.99
CA THR A 180 1.06 -10.27 -11.92
C THR A 180 2.53 -10.50 -12.24
N ASN A 181 3.17 -11.40 -11.50
CA ASN A 181 4.52 -11.82 -11.78
C ASN A 181 4.54 -12.74 -13.02
N ALA A 182 5.60 -12.69 -13.80
CA ALA A 182 5.82 -13.66 -14.85
C ALA A 182 6.20 -15.04 -14.27
N TYR A 183 5.93 -16.11 -15.00
CA TYR A 183 6.19 -17.47 -14.54
C TYR A 183 7.69 -17.74 -14.30
N ASP A 184 8.56 -17.07 -15.02
CA ASP A 184 10.00 -17.22 -14.98
C ASP A 184 10.72 -16.29 -14.00
N GLU A 185 10.00 -15.41 -13.30
CA GLU A 185 10.60 -14.55 -12.24
C GLU A 185 11.19 -15.34 -11.06
N ALA A 186 10.95 -16.65 -11.01
CA ALA A 186 11.62 -17.54 -10.07
C ALA A 186 13.10 -17.78 -10.39
N ILE A 187 13.54 -17.51 -11.63
CA ILE A 187 14.91 -17.77 -12.13
C ILE A 187 15.51 -16.49 -12.71
N THR A 188 14.72 -15.72 -13.43
CA THR A 188 15.15 -14.50 -14.11
C THR A 188 14.52 -13.28 -13.46
N THR A 189 15.20 -12.15 -13.51
CA THR A 189 14.58 -10.86 -13.25
C THR A 189 14.08 -10.30 -14.58
N PRO A 190 12.83 -9.84 -14.66
CA PRO A 190 12.31 -9.19 -15.86
C PRO A 190 13.03 -7.88 -16.19
#